data_453299d1a4854817459ebba19c319453
#
_entry.id   453299d1a4854817459ebba19c319453
#
_cell.length_a   1.000
_cell.length_b   1.000
_cell.length_c   1.000
_cell.angle_alpha   90.00
_cell.angle_beta   90.00
_cell.angle_gamma   90.00
#
_symmetry.space_group_name_H-M   'P 1'
#
loop_
_entity.id
_entity.type
_entity.pdbx_description
1 polymer ?
#
loop_
_entity_poly.entity_id
_entity_poly.type
_entity_poly.pdbx_seq_one_letter_code
_entity_poly.pdbx_strand_id
1 'polypeptide(L)'
;MRKPDCRKPGLTRHQIQTQKPMPNHSQPNHSQLNHSQSQQLTAEIVSIGDEMTGGARLDTNAQWLSRRLQDLGIEVLYHSTVGDTLSHNIDVFKIASSRVDIVVSTGGLGPTRDDLTREALAGVADQPLQLRQDALEHIQNMFARRNREMPDRNQLQAMFPVGSDSINNPQGTAPGVDLAVPRGNRDDCRIFSLPGVPAEMKRMFDETVAPRIMDISGGSKCISQYVMKFFGTGESDMERRLGDMIARNRQPRVGITVSAATISLRITATADTQQACDQMIDTTRAEILTKVGDLHFGDGESFEQYHTVDEMLSQRDQRLAVIELGLSLIHI
;
A
#
# COMPACT_ATOMS: atom_id res chain seq x y z
N MET A 1 67.28 -25.78 -11.55
CA MET A 1 67.98 -25.62 -10.26
C MET A 1 67.06 -25.97 -9.12
N ARG A 2 67.45 -27.03 -8.43
CA ARG A 2 67.17 -27.50 -7.06
C ARG A 2 65.83 -27.14 -6.38
N LYS A 3 65.02 -28.20 -6.19
CA LYS A 3 64.02 -28.34 -5.11
C LYS A 3 64.71 -28.52 -3.77
N PRO A 4 64.09 -28.17 -2.65
CA PRO A 4 64.24 -28.88 -1.37
C PRO A 4 62.92 -29.49 -0.86
N ASP A 5 63.04 -30.56 -0.55
CA ASP A 5 62.83 -31.72 0.34
C ASP A 5 61.85 -31.49 1.51
N CYS A 6 60.82 -32.37 1.54
CA CYS A 6 59.85 -32.57 2.59
C CYS A 6 60.39 -33.49 3.68
N ARG A 7 60.45 -33.09 4.94
CA ARG A 7 60.47 -34.02 6.05
C ARG A 7 59.36 -33.74 7.07
N LYS A 8 58.52 -34.76 7.28
CA LYS A 8 57.54 -34.85 8.40
C LYS A 8 58.25 -35.24 9.70
N PRO A 9 57.74 -34.82 10.82
CA PRO A 9 57.90 -35.57 12.11
C PRO A 9 56.55 -36.01 12.65
N GLY A 10 56.42 -37.27 12.94
CA GLY A 10 56.31 -37.95 14.22
C GLY A 10 54.95 -37.83 14.92
N LEU A 11 54.11 -38.89 14.78
CA LEU A 11 52.93 -39.18 15.61
C LEU A 11 53.38 -39.61 17.02
N THR A 12 52.85 -38.92 18.04
CA THR A 12 52.87 -39.40 19.42
C THR A 12 51.44 -39.87 19.82
N ARG A 13 51.32 -41.14 20.13
CA ARG A 13 50.12 -41.78 20.73
C ARG A 13 49.88 -41.22 22.13
N HIS A 14 48.70 -40.65 22.38
CA HIS A 14 48.18 -40.53 23.75
C HIS A 14 46.91 -41.39 23.92
N GLN A 15 46.94 -42.05 25.05
CA GLN A 15 46.04 -43.11 25.52
C GLN A 15 44.60 -42.61 25.67
N ILE A 16 43.70 -43.47 25.22
CA ILE A 16 42.25 -43.33 25.40
C ILE A 16 41.91 -43.79 26.82
N GLN A 17 41.49 -42.88 27.66
CA GLN A 17 40.82 -43.18 28.94
C GLN A 17 39.31 -43.25 28.69
N THR A 18 38.74 -44.44 28.91
CA THR A 18 37.30 -44.70 28.91
C THR A 18 36.63 -44.05 30.11
N GLN A 19 35.79 -43.04 29.90
CA GLN A 19 34.88 -42.51 30.92
C GLN A 19 33.51 -43.21 30.84
N LYS A 20 33.00 -43.61 32.03
CA LYS A 20 31.68 -44.21 32.25
C LYS A 20 30.55 -43.24 31.86
N PRO A 21 29.39 -43.74 31.42
CA PRO A 21 28.23 -42.91 31.10
C PRO A 21 27.58 -42.39 32.41
N MET A 22 27.31 -41.09 32.45
CA MET A 22 26.47 -40.43 33.46
C MET A 22 24.98 -40.59 33.13
N PRO A 23 24.08 -40.55 34.13
CA PRO A 23 22.67 -40.81 33.94
C PRO A 23 21.94 -39.65 33.24
N ASN A 24 20.98 -40.03 32.41
CA ASN A 24 20.05 -39.21 31.68
C ASN A 24 19.25 -38.26 32.60
N HIS A 25 19.55 -36.98 32.57
CA HIS A 25 18.62 -35.95 33.07
C HIS A 25 17.63 -35.62 31.96
N SER A 26 16.37 -36.01 32.21
CA SER A 26 15.19 -35.61 31.42
C SER A 26 15.15 -34.08 31.29
N GLN A 27 15.36 -33.58 30.07
CA GLN A 27 15.09 -32.20 29.77
C GLN A 27 13.57 -31.99 29.69
N PRO A 28 13.04 -30.91 30.28
CA PRO A 28 11.62 -30.59 30.09
C PRO A 28 11.37 -30.24 28.62
N ASN A 29 10.35 -30.87 28.05
CA ASN A 29 9.76 -30.53 26.77
C ASN A 29 9.42 -29.04 26.73
N HIS A 30 10.26 -28.23 26.12
CA HIS A 30 9.83 -26.94 25.61
C HIS A 30 8.88 -27.21 24.47
N SER A 31 7.57 -27.30 24.81
CA SER A 31 6.50 -27.07 23.84
C SER A 31 6.77 -25.77 23.13
N GLN A 32 7.15 -25.88 21.87
CA GLN A 32 7.27 -24.77 20.93
C GLN A 32 5.92 -24.05 20.89
N LEU A 33 5.83 -22.94 21.57
CA LEU A 33 4.85 -21.91 21.27
C LEU A 33 5.22 -21.36 19.89
N ASN A 34 4.67 -22.00 18.87
CA ASN A 34 4.57 -21.41 17.55
C ASN A 34 3.70 -20.15 17.66
N HIS A 35 4.31 -19.05 18.05
CA HIS A 35 3.80 -17.73 17.69
C HIS A 35 4.03 -17.61 16.19
N SER A 36 3.03 -18.01 15.40
CA SER A 36 2.89 -17.53 14.04
C SER A 36 2.74 -15.99 14.16
N GLN A 37 3.86 -15.29 14.06
CA GLN A 37 3.84 -13.86 13.77
C GLN A 37 3.08 -13.75 12.46
N SER A 38 1.85 -13.23 12.50
CA SER A 38 1.10 -12.87 11.31
C SER A 38 1.96 -11.90 10.51
N GLN A 39 2.55 -12.40 9.44
CA GLN A 39 3.42 -11.60 8.58
C GLN A 39 2.55 -10.49 8.01
N GLN A 40 2.95 -9.24 8.17
CA GLN A 40 2.24 -8.09 7.63
C GLN A 40 2.24 -8.20 6.11
N LEU A 41 1.05 -8.19 5.50
CA LEU A 41 0.90 -8.25 4.05
C LEU A 41 1.45 -6.98 3.40
N THR A 42 2.06 -7.16 2.25
CA THR A 42 2.68 -6.09 1.46
C THR A 42 1.95 -5.87 0.15
N ALA A 43 1.94 -4.64 -0.34
CA ALA A 43 1.27 -4.30 -1.59
C ALA A 43 2.10 -3.46 -2.55
N GLU A 44 1.73 -3.53 -3.82
CA GLU A 44 2.17 -2.65 -4.88
C GLU A 44 0.95 -2.08 -5.62
N ILE A 45 1.02 -0.81 -5.99
CA ILE A 45 0.03 -0.16 -6.84
C ILE A 45 0.61 -0.01 -8.24
N VAL A 46 -0.17 -0.42 -9.25
CA VAL A 46 0.21 -0.32 -10.67
C VAL A 46 -0.77 0.61 -11.38
N SER A 47 -0.27 1.74 -11.87
CA SER A 47 -1.05 2.71 -12.65
C SER A 47 -0.76 2.53 -14.13
N ILE A 48 -1.81 2.32 -14.93
CA ILE A 48 -1.71 2.00 -16.35
C ILE A 48 -2.33 3.14 -17.17
N GLY A 49 -1.58 3.66 -18.12
CA GLY A 49 -2.00 4.69 -19.06
C GLY A 49 -0.84 5.53 -19.58
N ASP A 50 -0.84 5.83 -20.86
CA ASP A 50 0.17 6.70 -21.50
C ASP A 50 0.13 8.12 -20.95
N GLU A 51 -1.04 8.63 -20.53
CA GLU A 51 -1.18 9.94 -19.89
C GLU A 51 -0.48 10.01 -18.51
N MET A 52 -0.31 8.87 -17.84
CA MET A 52 0.41 8.78 -16.57
C MET A 52 1.93 8.82 -16.81
N THR A 53 2.44 8.00 -17.74
CA THR A 53 3.86 7.95 -18.07
C THR A 53 4.33 9.23 -18.78
N GLY A 54 3.45 9.86 -19.56
CA GLY A 54 3.70 11.15 -20.23
C GLY A 54 3.61 12.37 -19.29
N GLY A 55 3.21 12.19 -18.03
CA GLY A 55 3.09 13.29 -17.06
C GLY A 55 1.92 14.25 -17.33
N ALA A 56 1.01 13.90 -18.22
CA ALA A 56 -0.16 14.74 -18.54
C ALA A 56 -1.21 14.74 -17.41
N ARG A 57 -1.16 13.77 -16.50
CA ARG A 57 -2.12 13.60 -15.42
C ARG A 57 -1.45 13.24 -14.11
N LEU A 58 -1.93 13.81 -13.01
CA LEU A 58 -1.52 13.39 -11.66
C LEU A 58 -2.20 12.09 -11.26
N ASP A 59 -1.43 11.19 -10.69
CA ASP A 59 -1.93 9.89 -10.21
C ASP A 59 -2.61 10.01 -8.85
N THR A 60 -3.82 10.54 -8.85
CA THR A 60 -4.66 10.63 -7.66
C THR A 60 -5.27 9.30 -7.23
N ASN A 61 -5.37 8.34 -8.16
CA ASN A 61 -5.85 6.99 -7.86
C ASN A 61 -4.85 6.25 -6.99
N ALA A 62 -3.57 6.22 -7.36
CA ALA A 62 -2.53 5.58 -6.56
C ALA A 62 -2.40 6.20 -5.17
N GLN A 63 -2.50 7.52 -5.06
CA GLN A 63 -2.51 8.20 -3.76
C GLN A 63 -3.67 7.72 -2.88
N TRP A 64 -4.87 7.63 -3.44
CA TRP A 64 -6.06 7.19 -2.71
C TRP A 64 -5.96 5.72 -2.32
N LEU A 65 -5.56 4.84 -3.24
CA LEU A 65 -5.38 3.40 -3.00
C LEU A 65 -4.34 3.14 -1.91
N SER A 66 -3.23 3.89 -1.89
CA SER A 66 -2.22 3.79 -0.84
C SER A 66 -2.80 4.04 0.54
N ARG A 67 -3.58 5.12 0.69
CA ARG A 67 -4.24 5.44 1.96
C ARG A 67 -5.20 4.34 2.38
N ARG A 68 -6.04 3.86 1.46
CA ARG A 68 -7.00 2.81 1.76
C ARG A 68 -6.35 1.47 2.12
N LEU A 69 -5.28 1.08 1.43
CA LEU A 69 -4.50 -0.11 1.79
C LEU A 69 -3.84 0.02 3.16
N GLN A 70 -3.28 1.18 3.46
CA GLN A 70 -2.73 1.46 4.78
C GLN A 70 -3.80 1.41 5.88
N ASP A 71 -5.02 1.91 5.62
CA ASP A 71 -6.15 1.81 6.56
C ASP A 71 -6.53 0.34 6.86
N LEU A 72 -6.29 -0.57 5.88
CA LEU A 72 -6.51 -2.01 6.02
C LEU A 72 -5.31 -2.76 6.63
N GLY A 73 -4.24 -2.08 7.00
CA GLY A 73 -3.06 -2.72 7.57
C GLY A 73 -2.05 -3.23 6.56
N ILE A 74 -2.24 -2.91 5.30
CA ILE A 74 -1.37 -3.38 4.23
C ILE A 74 -0.26 -2.35 3.99
N GLU A 75 0.98 -2.79 4.03
CA GLU A 75 2.12 -1.93 3.73
C GLU A 75 2.35 -1.81 2.22
N VAL A 76 2.16 -0.60 1.66
CA VAL A 76 2.44 -0.33 0.25
C VAL A 76 3.94 -0.09 0.09
N LEU A 77 4.64 -1.01 -0.58
CA LEU A 77 6.09 -0.94 -0.78
C LEU A 77 6.47 -0.26 -2.09
N TYR A 78 5.62 -0.38 -3.12
CA TYR A 78 5.95 0.10 -4.46
C TYR A 78 4.77 0.77 -5.13
N HIS A 79 5.10 1.78 -5.94
CA HIS A 79 4.23 2.34 -6.97
C HIS A 79 4.91 2.16 -8.31
N SER A 80 4.23 1.54 -9.25
CA SER A 80 4.70 1.38 -10.62
C SER A 80 3.74 2.05 -11.58
N THR A 81 4.27 2.77 -12.56
CA THR A 81 3.50 3.40 -13.62
C THR A 81 3.97 2.84 -14.95
N VAL A 82 3.04 2.43 -15.81
CA VAL A 82 3.31 1.83 -17.10
C VAL A 82 2.36 2.38 -18.16
N GLY A 83 2.83 2.56 -19.38
CA GLY A 83 2.00 2.95 -20.52
C GLY A 83 1.21 1.78 -21.13
N ASP A 84 0.48 2.05 -22.20
CA ASP A 84 -0.47 1.12 -22.82
C ASP A 84 0.20 0.14 -23.80
N THR A 85 1.34 -0.46 -23.40
CA THR A 85 2.07 -1.48 -24.16
C THR A 85 1.93 -2.83 -23.50
N LEU A 86 1.41 -3.84 -24.19
CA LEU A 86 1.12 -5.18 -23.63
C LEU A 86 2.34 -5.83 -22.97
N SER A 87 3.50 -5.85 -23.64
CA SER A 87 4.70 -6.48 -23.09
C SER A 87 5.16 -5.82 -21.80
N HIS A 88 5.12 -4.48 -21.73
CA HIS A 88 5.51 -3.74 -20.55
C HIS A 88 4.54 -3.98 -19.39
N ASN A 89 3.23 -4.07 -19.67
CA ASN A 89 2.22 -4.40 -18.68
C ASN A 89 2.43 -5.81 -18.11
N ILE A 90 2.71 -6.82 -18.96
CA ILE A 90 3.03 -8.19 -18.53
C ILE A 90 4.26 -8.18 -17.62
N ASP A 91 5.33 -7.48 -18.00
CA ASP A 91 6.57 -7.42 -17.24
C ASP A 91 6.36 -6.76 -15.86
N VAL A 92 5.65 -5.64 -15.80
CA VAL A 92 5.34 -4.96 -14.53
C VAL A 92 4.52 -5.85 -13.61
N PHE A 93 3.48 -6.52 -14.11
CA PHE A 93 2.68 -7.44 -13.30
C PHE A 93 3.47 -8.66 -12.82
N LYS A 94 4.36 -9.23 -13.65
CA LYS A 94 5.26 -10.33 -13.24
C LYS A 94 6.21 -9.89 -12.12
N ILE A 95 6.82 -8.72 -12.24
CA ILE A 95 7.71 -8.17 -11.22
C ILE A 95 6.92 -7.91 -9.93
N ALA A 96 5.79 -7.23 -10.02
CA ALA A 96 4.95 -6.89 -8.87
C ALA A 96 4.48 -8.16 -8.14
N SER A 97 3.90 -9.12 -8.85
CA SER A 97 3.42 -10.38 -8.25
C SER A 97 4.52 -11.22 -7.62
N SER A 98 5.77 -11.09 -8.06
CA SER A 98 6.90 -11.81 -7.47
C SER A 98 7.35 -11.26 -6.13
N ARG A 99 7.12 -9.97 -5.85
CA ARG A 99 7.73 -9.25 -4.72
C ARG A 99 6.78 -8.80 -3.62
N VAL A 100 5.46 -8.71 -3.89
CA VAL A 100 4.45 -8.35 -2.90
C VAL A 100 3.30 -9.35 -2.84
N ASP A 101 2.49 -9.31 -1.79
CA ASP A 101 1.38 -10.23 -1.57
C ASP A 101 0.11 -9.78 -2.29
N ILE A 102 -0.07 -8.48 -2.44
CA ILE A 102 -1.23 -7.86 -3.06
C ILE A 102 -0.77 -6.84 -4.11
N VAL A 103 -1.33 -6.94 -5.31
CA VAL A 103 -1.19 -5.92 -6.36
C VAL A 103 -2.55 -5.29 -6.61
N VAL A 104 -2.64 -3.97 -6.56
CA VAL A 104 -3.84 -3.25 -6.99
C VAL A 104 -3.49 -2.41 -8.20
N SER A 105 -4.11 -2.70 -9.36
CA SER A 105 -3.90 -1.91 -10.56
C SER A 105 -5.12 -1.06 -10.91
N THR A 106 -4.89 0.05 -11.60
CA THR A 106 -5.93 0.95 -12.09
C THR A 106 -5.62 1.39 -13.51
N GLY A 107 -6.61 1.28 -14.41
CA GLY A 107 -6.52 1.63 -15.84
C GLY A 107 -6.56 0.42 -16.78
N GLY A 108 -6.68 0.67 -18.07
CA GLY A 108 -6.61 -0.32 -19.15
C GLY A 108 -7.72 -1.37 -19.18
N LEU A 109 -8.89 -1.11 -18.55
CA LEU A 109 -10.06 -2.01 -18.54
C LEU A 109 -11.24 -1.54 -19.41
N GLY A 110 -11.07 -0.48 -20.17
CA GLY A 110 -12.07 0.00 -21.11
C GLY A 110 -12.25 -0.92 -22.32
N PRO A 111 -13.03 -0.47 -23.33
CA PRO A 111 -13.26 -1.21 -24.57
C PRO A 111 -12.35 -0.76 -25.71
N THR A 112 -11.35 0.11 -25.48
CA THR A 112 -10.51 0.67 -26.54
C THR A 112 -9.33 -0.26 -26.86
N ARG A 113 -8.57 0.02 -27.93
CA ARG A 113 -7.47 -0.90 -28.36
C ARG A 113 -6.25 -0.86 -27.46
N ASP A 114 -6.12 0.20 -26.72
CA ASP A 114 -5.11 0.49 -25.72
C ASP A 114 -5.45 -0.05 -24.32
N ASP A 115 -6.69 -0.52 -24.13
CA ASP A 115 -7.11 -1.19 -22.90
C ASP A 115 -6.65 -2.67 -22.87
N LEU A 116 -5.42 -2.90 -22.43
CA LEU A 116 -4.71 -4.20 -22.53
C LEU A 116 -4.52 -4.91 -21.18
N THR A 117 -5.13 -4.42 -20.11
CA THR A 117 -4.94 -4.99 -18.76
C THR A 117 -5.41 -6.45 -18.67
N ARG A 118 -6.50 -6.83 -19.33
CA ARG A 118 -7.00 -8.23 -19.33
C ARG A 118 -6.04 -9.18 -20.02
N GLU A 119 -5.52 -8.77 -21.17
CA GLU A 119 -4.52 -9.51 -21.95
C GLU A 119 -3.21 -9.62 -21.16
N ALA A 120 -2.80 -8.56 -20.46
CA ALA A 120 -1.62 -8.58 -19.63
C ALA A 120 -1.77 -9.57 -18.45
N LEU A 121 -2.90 -9.55 -17.77
CA LEU A 121 -3.21 -10.50 -16.69
C LEU A 121 -3.26 -11.95 -17.19
N ALA A 122 -3.84 -12.18 -18.37
CA ALA A 122 -3.85 -13.49 -19.02
C ALA A 122 -2.41 -13.96 -19.30
N GLY A 123 -1.53 -13.08 -19.80
CA GLY A 123 -0.12 -13.38 -20.03
C GLY A 123 0.70 -13.61 -18.75
N VAL A 124 0.32 -13.00 -17.63
CA VAL A 124 0.95 -13.23 -16.32
C VAL A 124 0.56 -14.59 -15.76
N ALA A 125 -0.71 -14.97 -15.88
CA ALA A 125 -1.24 -16.25 -15.40
C ALA A 125 -0.93 -17.42 -16.34
N ASP A 126 -0.41 -17.17 -17.53
CA ASP A 126 -0.29 -18.14 -18.63
C ASP A 126 -1.63 -18.87 -18.91
N GLN A 127 -2.71 -18.09 -18.94
CA GLN A 127 -4.07 -18.56 -19.14
C GLN A 127 -4.74 -17.80 -20.29
N PRO A 128 -5.61 -18.46 -21.10
CA PRO A 128 -6.36 -17.75 -22.12
C PRO A 128 -7.44 -16.86 -21.52
N LEU A 129 -7.89 -15.87 -22.31
CA LEU A 129 -9.09 -15.11 -22.03
C LEU A 129 -10.34 -15.92 -22.37
N GLN A 130 -11.32 -15.91 -21.49
CA GLN A 130 -12.62 -16.55 -21.65
C GLN A 130 -13.74 -15.55 -21.47
N LEU A 131 -14.77 -15.62 -22.32
CA LEU A 131 -15.97 -14.83 -22.16
C LEU A 131 -16.75 -15.25 -20.90
N ARG A 132 -17.04 -14.29 -20.05
CA ARG A 132 -17.92 -14.47 -18.88
C ARG A 132 -19.31 -13.95 -19.18
N GLN A 133 -20.28 -14.85 -19.14
CA GLN A 133 -21.66 -14.54 -19.49
C GLN A 133 -22.29 -13.55 -18.49
N ASP A 134 -22.01 -13.71 -17.20
CA ASP A 134 -22.50 -12.82 -16.13
C ASP A 134 -22.00 -11.37 -16.32
N ALA A 135 -20.75 -11.19 -16.71
CA ALA A 135 -20.18 -9.88 -17.01
C ALA A 135 -20.78 -9.28 -18.28
N LEU A 136 -20.98 -10.10 -19.33
CA LEU A 136 -21.62 -9.64 -20.57
C LEU A 136 -23.05 -9.16 -20.33
N GLU A 137 -23.84 -9.93 -19.59
CA GLU A 137 -25.21 -9.56 -19.22
C GLU A 137 -25.26 -8.26 -18.40
N HIS A 138 -24.31 -8.09 -17.48
CA HIS A 138 -24.18 -6.84 -16.73
C HIS A 138 -23.96 -5.63 -17.66
N ILE A 139 -23.03 -5.74 -18.61
CA ILE A 139 -22.72 -4.68 -19.56
C ILE A 139 -23.94 -4.38 -20.44
N GLN A 140 -24.57 -5.42 -21.00
CA GLN A 140 -25.79 -5.27 -21.81
C GLN A 140 -26.90 -4.56 -21.05
N ASN A 141 -27.14 -4.96 -19.81
CA ASN A 141 -28.13 -4.33 -18.94
C ASN A 141 -27.83 -2.85 -18.67
N MET A 142 -26.56 -2.48 -18.52
CA MET A 142 -26.17 -1.07 -18.34
C MET A 142 -26.47 -0.23 -19.60
N PHE A 143 -26.24 -0.74 -20.80
CA PHE A 143 -26.61 -0.08 -22.05
C PHE A 143 -28.13 0.00 -22.20
N ALA A 144 -28.84 -1.09 -21.92
CA ALA A 144 -30.30 -1.14 -22.00
C ALA A 144 -30.99 -0.11 -21.09
N ARG A 145 -30.50 0.04 -19.83
CA ARG A 145 -31.00 1.06 -18.88
C ARG A 145 -30.84 2.49 -19.39
N ARG A 146 -29.90 2.74 -20.31
CA ARG A 146 -29.63 4.03 -20.93
C ARG A 146 -30.33 4.18 -22.31
N ASN A 147 -31.18 3.21 -22.68
CA ASN A 147 -31.81 3.12 -24.00
C ASN A 147 -30.79 3.20 -25.15
N ARG A 148 -29.64 2.51 -24.99
CA ARG A 148 -28.57 2.46 -25.98
C ARG A 148 -28.26 1.01 -26.33
N GLU A 149 -27.92 0.75 -27.59
CA GLU A 149 -27.38 -0.50 -28.05
C GLU A 149 -25.93 -0.62 -27.60
N MET A 150 -25.53 -1.82 -27.13
CA MET A 150 -24.16 -2.09 -26.74
C MET A 150 -23.27 -2.26 -27.96
N PRO A 151 -22.23 -1.43 -28.17
CA PRO A 151 -21.28 -1.64 -29.25
C PRO A 151 -20.54 -2.98 -29.10
N ASP A 152 -20.26 -3.68 -30.20
CA ASP A 152 -19.59 -5.00 -30.20
C ASP A 152 -18.29 -5.01 -29.42
N ARG A 153 -17.53 -3.93 -29.47
CA ARG A 153 -16.27 -3.80 -28.73
C ARG A 153 -16.41 -3.90 -27.20
N ASN A 154 -17.56 -3.56 -26.65
CA ASN A 154 -17.78 -3.67 -25.21
C ASN A 154 -17.83 -5.14 -24.75
N GLN A 155 -17.97 -6.10 -25.69
CA GLN A 155 -17.83 -7.52 -25.37
C GLN A 155 -16.44 -7.87 -24.85
N LEU A 156 -15.38 -7.13 -25.26
CA LEU A 156 -14.02 -7.30 -24.75
C LEU A 156 -13.95 -7.09 -23.24
N GLN A 157 -14.82 -6.23 -22.69
CA GLN A 157 -14.89 -5.99 -21.26
C GLN A 157 -15.42 -7.18 -20.45
N ALA A 158 -16.04 -8.16 -21.09
CA ALA A 158 -16.50 -9.41 -20.52
C ALA A 158 -15.50 -10.58 -20.69
N MET A 159 -14.32 -10.31 -21.27
CA MET A 159 -13.25 -11.30 -21.39
C MET A 159 -12.39 -11.32 -20.12
N PHE A 160 -12.18 -12.50 -19.55
CA PHE A 160 -11.44 -12.67 -18.28
C PHE A 160 -10.38 -13.76 -18.41
N PRO A 161 -9.22 -13.62 -17.76
CA PRO A 161 -8.28 -14.73 -17.62
C PRO A 161 -8.96 -15.93 -16.96
N VAL A 162 -8.75 -17.13 -17.48
CA VAL A 162 -9.27 -18.35 -16.86
C VAL A 162 -8.76 -18.46 -15.43
N GLY A 163 -9.65 -18.77 -14.49
CA GLY A 163 -9.34 -18.85 -13.06
C GLY A 163 -9.40 -17.53 -12.29
N SER A 164 -9.74 -16.43 -12.96
CA SER A 164 -9.98 -15.15 -12.28
C SER A 164 -11.45 -14.94 -11.91
N ASP A 165 -11.68 -14.09 -10.91
CA ASP A 165 -13.00 -13.63 -10.50
C ASP A 165 -13.31 -12.24 -11.02
N SER A 166 -14.60 -11.96 -11.23
CA SER A 166 -15.08 -10.63 -11.59
C SER A 166 -15.26 -9.76 -10.33
N ILE A 167 -14.88 -8.48 -10.45
CA ILE A 167 -15.22 -7.43 -9.50
C ILE A 167 -16.32 -6.59 -10.12
N ASN A 168 -17.51 -6.60 -9.51
CA ASN A 168 -18.67 -5.87 -10.05
C ASN A 168 -18.42 -4.36 -10.09
N ASN A 169 -18.76 -3.74 -11.21
CA ASN A 169 -18.74 -2.28 -11.36
C ASN A 169 -20.17 -1.73 -11.45
N PRO A 170 -20.74 -1.20 -10.36
CA PRO A 170 -22.12 -0.72 -10.38
C PRO A 170 -22.32 0.61 -11.11
N GLN A 171 -21.23 1.32 -11.47
CA GLN A 171 -21.29 2.66 -12.08
C GLN A 171 -20.86 2.68 -13.54
N GLY A 172 -20.00 1.74 -13.95
CA GLY A 172 -19.41 1.68 -15.30
C GLY A 172 -19.55 0.31 -15.95
N THR A 173 -19.23 0.25 -17.24
CA THR A 173 -19.32 -0.97 -18.05
C THR A 173 -18.12 -1.88 -17.91
N ALA A 174 -17.02 -1.43 -17.28
CA ALA A 174 -15.80 -2.19 -17.14
C ALA A 174 -15.76 -2.91 -15.77
N PRO A 175 -16.08 -4.21 -15.67
CA PRO A 175 -15.86 -4.95 -14.46
C PRO A 175 -14.35 -5.05 -14.17
N GLY A 176 -13.98 -5.11 -12.90
CA GLY A 176 -12.61 -5.38 -12.50
C GLY A 176 -12.28 -6.87 -12.53
N VAL A 177 -11.02 -7.18 -12.38
CA VAL A 177 -10.49 -8.55 -12.38
C VAL A 177 -9.80 -8.82 -11.06
N ASP A 178 -10.07 -9.98 -10.47
CA ASP A 178 -9.41 -10.50 -9.28
C ASP A 178 -8.73 -11.82 -9.66
N LEU A 179 -7.40 -11.83 -9.64
CA LEU A 179 -6.57 -12.93 -10.13
C LEU A 179 -5.58 -13.38 -9.06
N ALA A 180 -5.53 -14.68 -8.77
CA ALA A 180 -4.48 -15.28 -7.98
C ALA A 180 -3.32 -15.72 -8.89
N VAL A 181 -2.10 -15.32 -8.56
CA VAL A 181 -0.89 -15.70 -9.29
C VAL A 181 0.01 -16.56 -8.39
N PRO A 182 0.21 -17.84 -8.73
CA PRO A 182 1.05 -18.76 -7.95
C PRO A 182 2.52 -18.30 -7.88
N ARG A 183 3.14 -18.42 -6.69
CA ARG A 183 4.54 -18.02 -6.44
C ARG A 183 5.44 -19.17 -5.98
N GLY A 184 5.08 -20.40 -6.27
CA GLY A 184 5.87 -21.58 -5.89
C GLY A 184 5.91 -21.83 -4.38
N ASN A 185 6.95 -21.38 -3.70
CA ASN A 185 7.16 -21.64 -2.27
C ASN A 185 6.56 -20.59 -1.32
N ARG A 186 5.81 -19.64 -1.84
CA ARG A 186 5.12 -18.58 -1.09
C ARG A 186 3.63 -18.64 -1.39
N ASP A 187 2.83 -18.00 -0.54
CA ASP A 187 1.41 -17.79 -0.82
C ASP A 187 1.22 -17.06 -2.16
N ASP A 188 0.13 -17.34 -2.85
CA ASP A 188 -0.20 -16.71 -4.12
C ASP A 188 -0.27 -15.20 -3.97
N CYS A 189 0.22 -14.47 -4.97
CA CYS A 189 -0.03 -13.04 -5.05
C CYS A 189 -1.44 -12.80 -5.56
N ARG A 190 -2.18 -11.90 -4.92
CA ARG A 190 -3.52 -11.50 -5.37
C ARG A 190 -3.45 -10.20 -6.14
N ILE A 191 -3.90 -10.20 -7.39
CA ILE A 191 -3.95 -9.02 -8.25
C ILE A 191 -5.40 -8.57 -8.40
N PHE A 192 -5.70 -7.34 -7.97
CA PHE A 192 -6.99 -6.68 -8.16
C PHE A 192 -6.83 -5.57 -9.20
N SER A 193 -7.47 -5.71 -10.36
CA SER A 193 -7.42 -4.70 -11.41
C SER A 193 -8.74 -3.95 -11.51
N LEU A 194 -8.68 -2.63 -11.44
CA LEU A 194 -9.81 -1.71 -11.36
C LEU A 194 -9.80 -0.69 -12.50
N PRO A 195 -10.96 -0.13 -12.90
CA PRO A 195 -11.02 0.93 -13.90
C PRO A 195 -10.22 2.18 -13.50
N GLY A 196 -9.79 2.96 -14.50
CA GLY A 196 -9.10 4.23 -14.28
C GLY A 196 -10.00 5.38 -13.79
N VAL A 197 -11.32 5.27 -13.94
CA VAL A 197 -12.29 6.30 -13.49
C VAL A 197 -12.35 6.32 -11.96
N PRO A 198 -11.97 7.43 -11.29
CA PRO A 198 -11.82 7.44 -9.84
C PRO A 198 -13.07 7.05 -9.05
N ALA A 199 -14.26 7.47 -9.48
CA ALA A 199 -15.50 7.15 -8.79
C ALA A 199 -15.82 5.65 -8.83
N GLU A 200 -15.60 5.01 -9.99
CA GLU A 200 -15.78 3.57 -10.19
C GLU A 200 -14.75 2.79 -9.36
N MET A 201 -13.47 3.12 -9.51
CA MET A 201 -12.36 2.49 -8.81
C MET A 201 -12.55 2.49 -7.29
N LYS A 202 -12.88 3.66 -6.71
CA LYS A 202 -13.08 3.81 -5.25
C LYS A 202 -14.20 2.93 -4.74
N ARG A 203 -15.35 2.96 -5.42
CA ARG A 203 -16.52 2.18 -5.02
C ARG A 203 -16.26 0.68 -5.12
N MET A 204 -15.65 0.21 -6.20
CA MET A 204 -15.28 -1.20 -6.39
C MET A 204 -14.26 -1.65 -5.36
N PHE A 205 -13.30 -0.80 -5.03
CA PHE A 205 -12.34 -1.09 -3.96
C PHE A 205 -13.05 -1.25 -2.61
N ASP A 206 -13.86 -0.30 -2.20
CA ASP A 206 -14.51 -0.32 -0.89
C ASP A 206 -15.55 -1.45 -0.76
N GLU A 207 -16.35 -1.72 -1.82
CA GLU A 207 -17.41 -2.73 -1.79
C GLU A 207 -16.91 -4.16 -2.00
N THR A 208 -15.77 -4.36 -2.67
CA THR A 208 -15.30 -5.72 -3.04
C THR A 208 -13.86 -6.00 -2.67
N VAL A 209 -12.92 -5.12 -3.05
CA VAL A 209 -11.48 -5.41 -2.87
C VAL A 209 -11.11 -5.38 -1.40
N ALA A 210 -11.53 -4.35 -0.66
CA ALA A 210 -11.22 -4.22 0.75
C ALA A 210 -11.73 -5.40 1.60
N PRO A 211 -12.99 -5.87 1.46
CA PRO A 211 -13.45 -7.09 2.13
C PRO A 211 -12.61 -8.32 1.78
N ARG A 212 -12.28 -8.54 0.50
CA ARG A 212 -11.45 -9.69 0.09
C ARG A 212 -10.04 -9.63 0.66
N ILE A 213 -9.44 -8.44 0.75
CA ILE A 213 -8.14 -8.25 1.40
C ILE A 213 -8.23 -8.58 2.89
N MET A 214 -9.30 -8.19 3.57
CA MET A 214 -9.51 -8.51 4.98
C MET A 214 -9.64 -10.02 5.19
N ASP A 215 -10.34 -10.72 4.31
CA ASP A 215 -10.45 -12.19 4.36
C ASP A 215 -9.08 -12.87 4.18
N ILE A 216 -8.26 -12.38 3.23
CA ILE A 216 -6.90 -12.90 2.98
C ILE A 216 -5.99 -12.65 4.19
N SER A 217 -6.13 -11.52 4.87
CA SER A 217 -5.30 -11.17 6.03
C SER A 217 -5.60 -12.00 7.29
N GLY A 218 -6.63 -12.84 7.26
CA GLY A 218 -6.95 -13.77 8.36
C GLY A 218 -7.52 -13.13 9.62
N GLY A 219 -8.09 -11.94 9.51
CA GLY A 219 -8.63 -11.18 10.63
C GLY A 219 -7.76 -9.95 10.91
N SER A 220 -8.29 -8.80 10.68
CA SER A 220 -7.59 -7.55 10.55
C SER A 220 -6.97 -7.08 11.86
N LYS A 221 -5.69 -6.75 11.81
CA LYS A 221 -5.17 -5.74 12.72
C LYS A 221 -5.80 -4.40 12.36
N CYS A 222 -6.33 -3.71 13.34
CA CYS A 222 -6.75 -2.32 13.16
C CYS A 222 -5.52 -1.45 12.93
N ILE A 223 -5.61 -0.55 11.95
CA ILE A 223 -4.64 0.54 11.79
C ILE A 223 -5.37 1.84 11.97
N SER A 224 -4.78 2.71 12.75
CA SER A 224 -5.28 4.06 12.96
C SER A 224 -4.18 5.07 12.71
N GLN A 225 -4.52 6.18 12.08
CA GLN A 225 -3.60 7.26 11.79
C GLN A 225 -4.06 8.55 12.42
N TYR A 226 -3.10 9.33 12.89
CA TYR A 226 -3.34 10.66 13.43
C TYR A 226 -2.28 11.64 12.92
N VAL A 227 -2.69 12.80 12.47
CA VAL A 227 -1.78 13.82 11.91
C VAL A 227 -1.78 15.05 12.79
N MET A 228 -0.58 15.46 13.21
CA MET A 228 -0.33 16.68 13.97
C MET A 228 0.44 17.67 13.09
N LYS A 229 0.10 18.95 13.17
CA LYS A 229 0.68 20.03 12.37
C LYS A 229 1.53 20.97 13.23
N PHE A 230 2.72 21.26 12.74
CA PHE A 230 3.71 22.09 13.45
C PHE A 230 4.25 23.18 12.53
N PHE A 231 4.56 24.35 13.12
CA PHE A 231 5.14 25.48 12.42
C PHE A 231 6.22 26.16 13.26
N GLY A 232 7.17 26.85 12.59
CA GLY A 232 8.19 27.65 13.27
C GLY A 232 9.54 26.95 13.48
N THR A 233 9.73 25.77 12.87
CA THR A 233 11.03 25.08 12.88
C THR A 233 11.30 24.36 11.57
N GLY A 234 12.55 23.98 11.32
CA GLY A 234 12.94 23.14 10.20
C GLY A 234 12.90 21.64 10.54
N GLU A 235 12.90 20.79 9.50
CA GLU A 235 12.85 19.31 9.62
C GLU A 235 13.96 18.77 10.53
N SER A 236 15.20 19.19 10.32
CA SER A 236 16.36 18.72 11.11
C SER A 236 16.27 19.07 12.60
N ASP A 237 15.68 20.22 12.95
CA ASP A 237 15.46 20.59 14.35
C ASP A 237 14.32 19.76 14.96
N MET A 238 13.25 19.54 14.19
CA MET A 238 12.16 18.68 14.59
C MET A 238 12.65 17.25 14.86
N GLU A 239 13.43 16.66 13.94
CA GLU A 239 14.04 15.34 14.12
C GLU A 239 14.91 15.26 15.36
N ARG A 240 15.74 16.26 15.58
CA ARG A 240 16.61 16.33 16.77
C ARG A 240 15.79 16.37 18.07
N ARG A 241 14.69 17.15 18.13
CA ARG A 241 13.83 17.25 19.34
C ARG A 241 13.05 15.95 19.57
N LEU A 242 12.58 15.31 18.52
CA LEU A 242 11.83 14.05 18.61
C LEU A 242 12.73 12.87 18.99
N GLY A 243 13.98 12.83 18.48
CA GLY A 243 14.93 11.76 18.76
C GLY A 243 14.40 10.39 18.36
N ASP A 244 14.42 9.42 19.28
CA ASP A 244 14.00 8.04 19.03
C ASP A 244 12.51 7.87 18.68
N MET A 245 11.71 8.93 18.81
CA MET A 245 10.28 8.86 18.48
C MET A 245 10.01 8.61 16.99
N ILE A 246 10.95 8.96 16.11
CA ILE A 246 10.86 8.75 14.66
C ILE A 246 11.65 7.53 14.17
N ALA A 247 12.14 6.68 15.11
CA ALA A 247 12.85 5.45 14.75
C ALA A 247 11.95 4.51 13.94
N ARG A 248 12.50 3.91 12.87
CA ARG A 248 11.75 3.09 11.92
C ARG A 248 11.09 1.84 12.52
N ASN A 249 11.66 1.31 13.59
CA ASN A 249 11.18 0.11 14.29
C ASN A 249 10.28 0.40 15.50
N ARG A 250 9.88 1.66 15.70
CA ARG A 250 8.98 2.04 16.80
C ARG A 250 7.52 1.72 16.45
N GLN A 251 6.73 1.35 17.46
CA GLN A 251 5.27 1.28 17.42
C GLN A 251 4.67 2.15 18.55
N PRO A 252 3.73 3.04 18.22
CA PRO A 252 3.30 3.50 16.89
C PRO A 252 4.43 4.15 16.09
N ARG A 253 4.38 3.98 14.77
CA ARG A 253 5.33 4.63 13.86
C ARG A 253 5.01 6.12 13.74
N VAL A 254 6.03 6.96 13.80
CA VAL A 254 5.89 8.42 13.59
C VAL A 254 6.65 8.79 12.32
N GLY A 255 5.91 9.22 11.30
CA GLY A 255 6.45 9.75 10.05
C GLY A 255 6.50 11.28 10.09
N ILE A 256 7.51 11.88 9.45
CA ILE A 256 7.66 13.32 9.29
C ILE A 256 7.57 13.69 7.82
N THR A 257 6.81 14.73 7.49
CA THR A 257 6.75 15.32 6.15
C THR A 257 6.71 16.84 6.26
N VAL A 258 7.31 17.52 5.27
CA VAL A 258 7.36 18.98 5.22
C VAL A 258 6.73 19.48 3.93
N SER A 259 5.82 20.43 4.03
CA SER A 259 5.19 21.09 2.89
C SER A 259 4.84 22.52 3.25
N ALA A 260 5.18 23.50 2.39
CA ALA A 260 4.88 24.91 2.58
C ALA A 260 5.21 25.45 3.99
N ALA A 261 6.42 25.12 4.49
CA ALA A 261 6.91 25.47 5.83
C ALA A 261 6.10 24.86 7.00
N THR A 262 5.14 24.01 6.74
CA THR A 262 4.41 23.21 7.73
C THR A 262 5.03 21.82 7.85
N ILE A 263 5.32 21.40 9.08
CA ILE A 263 5.74 20.04 9.38
C ILE A 263 4.53 19.23 9.83
N SER A 264 4.29 18.11 9.18
CA SER A 264 3.25 17.15 9.57
C SER A 264 3.89 15.92 10.20
N LEU A 265 3.52 15.59 11.43
CA LEU A 265 3.86 14.34 12.07
C LEU A 265 2.67 13.38 11.95
N ARG A 266 2.87 12.23 11.31
CA ARG A 266 1.87 11.19 11.15
C ARG A 266 2.16 10.05 12.10
N ILE A 267 1.28 9.85 13.08
CA ILE A 267 1.32 8.70 13.99
C ILE A 267 0.51 7.59 13.35
N THR A 268 1.12 6.41 13.15
CA THR A 268 0.43 5.21 12.62
C THR A 268 0.53 4.11 13.66
N ALA A 269 -0.60 3.74 14.25
CA ALA A 269 -0.73 2.66 15.22
C ALA A 269 -1.33 1.42 14.54
N THR A 270 -0.83 0.24 14.92
CA THR A 270 -1.35 -1.06 14.47
C THR A 270 -1.58 -1.93 15.70
N ALA A 271 -2.81 -2.41 15.89
CA ALA A 271 -3.19 -3.26 17.03
C ALA A 271 -4.36 -4.19 16.66
N ASP A 272 -4.73 -5.09 17.56
CA ASP A 272 -5.83 -6.04 17.33
C ASP A 272 -7.22 -5.39 17.45
N THR A 273 -7.32 -4.20 18.03
CA THR A 273 -8.58 -3.47 18.20
C THR A 273 -8.39 -1.97 17.93
N GLN A 274 -9.45 -1.31 17.49
CA GLN A 274 -9.48 0.15 17.32
C GLN A 274 -9.13 0.88 18.62
N GLN A 275 -9.69 0.43 19.74
CA GLN A 275 -9.44 1.03 21.05
C GLN A 275 -7.95 0.97 21.44
N ALA A 276 -7.25 -0.14 21.12
CA ALA A 276 -5.83 -0.26 21.37
C ALA A 276 -5.03 0.69 20.47
N CYS A 277 -5.39 0.85 19.20
CA CYS A 277 -4.80 1.84 18.31
C CYS A 277 -4.96 3.26 18.86
N ASP A 278 -6.16 3.62 19.29
CA ASP A 278 -6.46 4.95 19.81
C ASP A 278 -5.63 5.27 21.07
N GLN A 279 -5.52 4.31 22.00
CA GLN A 279 -4.67 4.46 23.18
C GLN A 279 -3.19 4.65 22.83
N MET A 280 -2.68 3.90 21.85
CA MET A 280 -1.30 4.03 21.38
C MET A 280 -1.05 5.40 20.75
N ILE A 281 -2.02 5.91 19.98
CA ILE A 281 -1.98 7.25 19.37
C ILE A 281 -1.97 8.32 20.45
N ASP A 282 -2.89 8.27 21.41
CA ASP A 282 -3.02 9.26 22.47
C ASP A 282 -1.74 9.34 23.33
N THR A 283 -1.17 8.20 23.67
CA THR A 283 0.11 8.11 24.41
C THR A 283 1.23 8.78 23.59
N THR A 284 1.36 8.42 22.31
CA THR A 284 2.42 8.96 21.45
C THR A 284 2.21 10.44 21.18
N ARG A 285 0.97 10.89 21.01
CA ARG A 285 0.62 12.30 20.88
C ARG A 285 1.05 13.10 22.12
N ALA A 286 0.76 12.61 23.31
CA ALA A 286 1.18 13.24 24.56
C ALA A 286 2.70 13.34 24.66
N GLU A 287 3.45 12.29 24.30
CA GLU A 287 4.91 12.31 24.26
C GLU A 287 5.47 13.35 23.26
N ILE A 288 4.87 13.45 22.07
CA ILE A 288 5.24 14.46 21.06
C ILE A 288 5.02 15.87 21.62
N LEU A 289 3.85 16.13 22.21
CA LEU A 289 3.52 17.44 22.76
C LEU A 289 4.45 17.86 23.92
N THR A 290 5.00 16.93 24.70
CA THR A 290 5.99 17.26 25.73
C THR A 290 7.31 17.78 25.14
N LYS A 291 7.65 17.37 23.90
CA LYS A 291 8.93 17.72 23.25
C LYS A 291 8.82 18.93 22.33
N VAL A 292 7.72 19.07 21.62
CA VAL A 292 7.54 20.04 20.54
C VAL A 292 6.14 20.71 20.54
N GLY A 293 5.46 20.67 21.67
CA GLY A 293 4.12 21.22 21.81
C GLY A 293 4.04 22.76 21.63
N ASP A 294 5.16 23.46 21.87
CA ASP A 294 5.32 24.88 21.60
C ASP A 294 5.18 25.28 20.12
N LEU A 295 5.38 24.30 19.21
CA LEU A 295 5.31 24.49 17.77
C LEU A 295 3.99 23.94 17.17
N HIS A 296 3.19 23.24 17.97
CA HIS A 296 1.95 22.61 17.52
C HIS A 296 0.85 23.65 17.30
N PHE A 297 0.19 23.62 16.13
CA PHE A 297 -0.88 24.56 15.84
C PHE A 297 -2.20 23.91 15.43
N GLY A 298 -2.23 22.61 15.17
CA GLY A 298 -3.47 21.93 14.81
C GLY A 298 -3.31 20.45 14.50
N ASP A 299 -4.43 19.78 14.30
CA ASP A 299 -4.53 18.35 14.06
C ASP A 299 -5.36 18.06 12.80
N GLY A 300 -4.99 17.01 12.07
CA GLY A 300 -5.72 16.54 10.88
C GLY A 300 -4.97 16.77 9.57
N GLU A 301 -5.29 15.95 8.57
CA GLU A 301 -4.63 15.95 7.26
C GLU A 301 -4.80 17.28 6.51
N SER A 302 -6.01 17.81 6.52
CA SER A 302 -6.40 19.03 5.79
C SER A 302 -6.32 20.31 6.65
N PHE A 303 -5.85 20.20 7.90
CA PHE A 303 -5.72 21.38 8.77
C PHE A 303 -4.51 22.22 8.34
N GLU A 304 -4.74 23.52 8.13
CA GLU A 304 -3.73 24.47 7.65
C GLU A 304 -3.67 25.68 8.59
N GLN A 305 -2.61 26.48 8.51
CA GLN A 305 -2.38 27.62 9.40
C GLN A 305 -3.52 28.63 9.38
N TYR A 306 -4.16 28.85 8.24
CA TYR A 306 -5.28 29.79 8.13
C TYR A 306 -6.49 29.39 8.97
N HIS A 307 -6.71 28.09 9.23
CA HIS A 307 -7.76 27.64 10.12
C HIS A 307 -7.51 28.12 11.56
N THR A 308 -6.26 28.02 12.04
CA THR A 308 -5.89 28.52 13.37
C THR A 308 -6.07 30.05 13.45
N VAL A 309 -5.68 30.77 12.39
CA VAL A 309 -5.86 32.24 12.34
C VAL A 309 -7.34 32.58 12.36
N ASP A 310 -8.18 31.89 11.60
CA ASP A 310 -9.63 32.09 11.56
C ASP A 310 -10.27 31.84 12.94
N GLU A 311 -9.90 30.76 13.60
CA GLU A 311 -10.35 30.45 14.97
C GLU A 311 -9.93 31.55 15.96
N MET A 312 -8.68 32.02 15.91
CA MET A 312 -8.18 33.07 16.81
C MET A 312 -8.88 34.41 16.57
N LEU A 313 -9.16 34.75 15.32
CA LEU A 313 -9.90 35.96 14.97
C LEU A 313 -11.36 35.88 15.44
N SER A 314 -11.99 34.76 15.20
CA SER A 314 -13.36 34.51 15.62
C SER A 314 -13.54 34.57 17.16
N GLN A 315 -12.60 33.98 17.92
CA GLN A 315 -12.59 34.02 19.37
C GLN A 315 -12.43 35.45 19.94
N ARG A 316 -11.80 36.33 19.17
CA ARG A 316 -11.54 37.73 19.55
C ARG A 316 -12.56 38.74 18.98
N ASP A 317 -13.56 38.23 18.22
CA ASP A 317 -14.49 39.06 17.44
C ASP A 317 -13.75 40.04 16.51
N GLN A 318 -12.65 39.59 15.91
CA GLN A 318 -11.81 40.39 15.01
C GLN A 318 -11.98 39.95 13.57
N ARG A 319 -11.76 40.85 12.63
CA ARG A 319 -11.79 40.59 11.19
C ARG A 319 -10.44 40.95 10.57
N LEU A 320 -9.98 40.12 9.66
CA LEU A 320 -8.79 40.35 8.85
C LEU A 320 -9.24 40.75 7.43
N ALA A 321 -8.72 41.88 6.91
CA ALA A 321 -8.82 42.23 5.52
C ALA A 321 -7.42 42.23 4.91
N VAL A 322 -7.23 41.52 3.79
CA VAL A 322 -5.97 41.50 3.05
C VAL A 322 -6.19 42.20 1.72
N ILE A 323 -5.31 43.17 1.42
CA ILE A 323 -5.30 43.91 0.14
C ILE A 323 -3.95 43.62 -0.51
N GLU A 324 -3.96 43.00 -1.67
CA GLU A 324 -2.76 42.78 -2.48
C GLU A 324 -2.70 43.80 -3.60
N LEU A 325 -1.62 44.54 -3.67
CA LEU A 325 -1.37 45.57 -4.70
C LEU A 325 -0.11 45.19 -5.48
N GLY A 326 -0.27 45.04 -6.81
CA GLY A 326 0.86 44.83 -7.72
C GLY A 326 1.38 43.38 -7.82
N LEU A 327 0.71 42.39 -7.24
CA LEU A 327 1.00 40.98 -7.48
C LEU A 327 0.26 40.48 -8.71
N SER A 328 0.97 39.75 -9.57
CA SER A 328 0.35 39.11 -10.74
C SER A 328 -0.48 37.90 -10.27
N LEU A 329 -1.77 37.88 -10.57
CA LEU A 329 -2.68 36.77 -10.30
C LEU A 329 -2.29 35.47 -11.04
N ILE A 330 -1.26 35.48 -11.88
CA ILE A 330 -0.77 34.31 -12.64
C ILE A 330 -0.15 33.23 -11.72
N HIS A 331 0.20 33.57 -10.48
CA HIS A 331 0.85 32.66 -9.55
C HIS A 331 -0.07 32.16 -8.43
N ILE A 332 -1.36 32.46 -8.52
CA ILE A 332 -2.40 31.91 -7.67
C ILE A 332 -3.22 30.89 -8.50
#